data_f1150241e1c085d6422c90e88e85aa2b
#
_entry.id   f1150241e1c085d6422c90e88e85aa2b
#
_cell.length_a   1.000
_cell.length_b   1.000
_cell.length_c   1.000
_cell.angle_alpha   90.00
_cell.angle_beta   90.00
_cell.angle_gamma   90.00
#
_symmetry.space_group_name_H-M   'P 1'
#
loop_
_entity.id
_entity.type
_entity.pdbx_description
1 polymer ?
#
loop_
_entity_poly.entity_id
_entity_poly.type
_entity_poly.pdbx_seq_one_letter_code
_entity_poly.pdbx_strand_id
1 'polypeptide(L)'
;MGRAKGIAILDAVKFLRARRDEAAQVLPPELLHYLDEDIVWSSWYPESDLVELIRGVAKLLPGPTDRALMMMGERGARSQTVVYGDLIRGEQSNSRTFALWSTQHDTGEMRSQMEAPNRVRVELVNFEETSREFCLVLGGYIAGTLAINGITDGSVQKLACRLWGDPLCSWRASWSPLDEK
;
A
#
# COMPACT_ATOMS: atom_id res chain seq x y z
N MET A 1 -11.31 5.39 15.23
CA MET A 1 -10.04 5.83 14.63
C MET A 1 -9.18 4.59 14.46
N GLY A 2 -8.86 4.26 13.22
CA GLY A 2 -8.11 3.06 12.87
C GLY A 2 -6.62 3.19 13.18
N ARG A 3 -5.94 2.04 13.28
CA ARG A 3 -4.50 1.98 13.53
C ARG A 3 -3.80 1.05 12.54
N ALA A 4 -2.60 1.44 12.13
CA ALA A 4 -1.72 0.64 11.30
C ALA A 4 -0.44 0.24 12.06
N LYS A 5 0.16 -0.88 11.72
CA LYS A 5 1.47 -1.29 12.25
C LYS A 5 2.58 -0.39 11.70
N GLY A 6 3.62 -0.19 12.50
CA GLY A 6 4.78 0.61 12.11
C GLY A 6 5.41 0.18 10.79
N ILE A 7 5.34 -1.11 10.44
CA ILE A 7 5.83 -1.61 9.15
C ILE A 7 5.13 -0.94 7.95
N ALA A 8 3.86 -0.53 8.09
CA ALA A 8 3.12 0.14 7.02
C ALA A 8 3.58 1.60 6.81
N ILE A 9 4.09 2.26 7.86
CA ILE A 9 4.53 3.66 7.78
C ILE A 9 6.03 3.83 7.53
N LEU A 10 6.83 2.78 7.75
CA LEU A 10 8.30 2.84 7.72
C LEU A 10 8.87 3.42 6.44
N ASP A 11 8.36 3.04 5.27
CA ASP A 11 8.91 3.50 3.99
C ASP A 11 8.61 4.99 3.76
N ALA A 12 7.43 5.47 4.17
CA ALA A 12 7.12 6.90 4.14
C ALA A 12 8.03 7.70 5.07
N VAL A 13 8.19 7.24 6.31
CA VAL A 13 9.06 7.90 7.29
C VAL A 13 10.52 7.92 6.84
N LYS A 14 11.06 6.83 6.31
CA LYS A 14 12.44 6.80 5.76
C LYS A 14 12.64 7.81 4.64
N PHE A 15 11.67 7.92 3.73
CA PHE A 15 11.73 8.90 2.64
C PHE A 15 11.73 10.35 3.19
N LEU A 16 10.85 10.65 4.13
CA LEU A 16 10.70 11.97 4.74
C LEU A 16 11.95 12.35 5.54
N ARG A 17 12.51 11.42 6.31
CA ARG A 17 13.77 11.64 7.07
C ARG A 17 14.97 11.94 6.16
N ALA A 18 15.03 11.31 4.99
CA ALA A 18 16.08 11.60 4.01
C ALA A 18 15.99 13.02 3.42
N ARG A 19 14.86 13.71 3.63
CA ARG A 19 14.58 15.10 3.21
C ARG A 19 14.02 15.91 4.38
N ARG A 20 14.65 15.80 5.54
CA ARG A 20 14.13 16.29 6.82
C ARG A 20 13.67 17.75 6.79
N ASP A 21 14.50 18.65 6.26
CA ASP A 21 14.22 20.09 6.25
C ASP A 21 13.01 20.42 5.35
N GLU A 22 12.91 19.75 4.21
CA GLU A 22 11.78 19.87 3.30
C GLU A 22 10.52 19.23 3.90
N ALA A 23 10.68 18.06 4.54
CA ALA A 23 9.59 17.34 5.19
C ALA A 23 8.97 18.17 6.34
N ALA A 24 9.79 18.86 7.11
CA ALA A 24 9.33 19.74 8.18
C ALA A 24 8.47 20.92 7.68
N GLN A 25 8.60 21.30 6.41
CA GLN A 25 7.81 22.37 5.80
C GLN A 25 6.45 21.91 5.27
N VAL A 26 6.30 20.62 4.99
CA VAL A 26 5.09 20.06 4.33
C VAL A 26 4.25 19.17 5.24
N LEU A 27 4.83 18.66 6.33
CA LEU A 27 4.11 17.86 7.32
C LEU A 27 3.33 18.75 8.30
N PRO A 28 2.15 18.29 8.75
CA PRO A 28 1.47 18.89 9.89
C PRO A 28 2.37 18.88 11.14
N PRO A 29 2.30 19.91 12.02
CA PRO A 29 3.16 20.01 13.21
C PRO A 29 3.10 18.76 14.12
N GLU A 30 1.92 18.17 14.26
CA GLU A 30 1.67 16.95 15.06
C GLU A 30 2.39 15.71 14.54
N LEU A 31 2.82 15.69 13.27
CA LEU A 31 3.54 14.57 12.66
C LEU A 31 5.07 14.77 12.60
N LEU A 32 5.58 15.92 13.06
CA LEU A 32 7.02 16.20 13.02
C LEU A 32 7.83 15.23 13.88
N HIS A 33 7.23 14.67 14.94
CA HIS A 33 7.87 13.68 15.80
C HIS A 33 8.31 12.42 15.02
N TYR A 34 7.60 12.05 13.92
CA TYR A 34 8.00 10.94 13.05
C TYR A 34 9.36 11.13 12.36
N LEU A 35 9.84 12.37 12.29
CA LEU A 35 11.18 12.65 11.73
C LEU A 35 12.32 12.28 12.69
N ASP A 36 12.03 12.14 13.99
CA ASP A 36 13.02 11.93 15.05
C ASP A 36 12.86 10.62 15.81
N GLU A 37 11.62 10.23 16.13
CA GLU A 37 11.32 9.10 16.99
C GLU A 37 11.47 7.77 16.24
N ASP A 38 12.02 6.76 16.90
CA ASP A 38 12.15 5.44 16.32
C ASP A 38 10.78 4.79 16.07
N ILE A 39 10.58 4.31 14.85
CA ILE A 39 9.38 3.58 14.49
C ILE A 39 9.57 2.09 14.79
N VAL A 40 8.81 1.60 15.77
CA VAL A 40 8.77 0.18 16.09
C VAL A 40 7.82 -0.52 15.12
N TRP A 41 8.36 -1.39 14.27
CA TRP A 41 7.62 -2.04 13.17
C TRP A 41 6.36 -2.80 13.63
N SER A 42 6.35 -3.35 14.84
CA SER A 42 5.23 -4.11 15.42
C SER A 42 4.25 -3.27 16.26
N SER A 43 4.57 -2.02 16.56
CA SER A 43 3.68 -1.12 17.29
C SER A 43 2.57 -0.55 16.42
N TRP A 44 1.49 -0.11 17.07
CA TRP A 44 0.33 0.47 16.41
C TRP A 44 0.42 2.00 16.38
N TYR A 45 0.12 2.59 15.23
CA TYR A 45 0.09 4.03 14.95
C TYR A 45 -1.25 4.41 14.31
N PRO A 46 -1.73 5.66 14.44
CA PRO A 46 -2.96 6.08 13.78
C PRO A 46 -2.91 5.89 12.26
N GLU A 47 -3.98 5.36 11.66
CA GLU A 47 -4.09 5.27 10.18
C GLU A 47 -4.15 6.64 9.50
N SER A 48 -4.71 7.65 10.18
CA SER A 48 -4.66 9.04 9.73
C SER A 48 -3.23 9.52 9.50
N ASP A 49 -2.31 9.14 10.40
CA ASP A 49 -0.90 9.53 10.28
C ASP A 49 -0.24 8.86 9.07
N LEU A 50 -0.53 7.56 8.83
CA LEU A 50 -0.07 6.86 7.62
C LEU A 50 -0.48 7.63 6.35
N VAL A 51 -1.74 8.03 6.27
CA VAL A 51 -2.27 8.75 5.09
C VAL A 51 -1.60 10.11 4.94
N GLU A 52 -1.44 10.87 6.03
CA GLU A 52 -0.79 12.19 5.99
C GLU A 52 0.72 12.08 5.70
N LEU A 53 1.42 11.08 6.22
CA LEU A 53 2.82 10.82 5.88
C LEU A 53 2.98 10.53 4.38
N ILE A 54 2.10 9.72 3.78
CA ILE A 54 2.10 9.48 2.33
C ILE A 54 1.81 10.76 1.55
N ARG A 55 0.90 11.62 2.01
CA ARG A 55 0.67 12.95 1.41
C ARG A 55 1.90 13.85 1.50
N GLY A 56 2.61 13.80 2.64
CA GLY A 56 3.90 14.48 2.81
C GLY A 56 4.93 14.01 1.79
N VAL A 57 5.06 12.70 1.59
CA VAL A 57 5.92 12.12 0.54
C VAL A 57 5.52 12.66 -0.83
N ALA A 58 4.23 12.66 -1.17
CA ALA A 58 3.74 13.12 -2.47
C ALA A 58 4.10 14.59 -2.76
N LYS A 59 4.06 15.45 -1.75
CA LYS A 59 4.45 16.87 -1.88
C LYS A 59 5.94 17.07 -2.18
N LEU A 60 6.80 16.13 -1.80
CA LEU A 60 8.25 16.19 -1.98
C LEU A 60 8.75 15.41 -3.21
N LEU A 61 7.89 14.68 -3.89
CA LEU A 61 8.27 13.96 -5.10
C LEU A 61 8.37 14.92 -6.29
N PRO A 62 9.46 14.86 -7.07
CA PRO A 62 9.59 15.66 -8.29
C PRO A 62 8.70 15.11 -9.40
N GLY A 63 8.00 16.00 -10.11
CA GLY A 63 7.24 15.68 -11.33
C GLY A 63 5.95 14.89 -11.09
N PRO A 64 5.52 14.05 -12.06
CA PRO A 64 4.30 13.27 -11.94
C PRO A 64 4.38 12.27 -10.78
N THR A 65 3.64 12.52 -9.71
CA THR A 65 3.75 11.78 -8.45
C THR A 65 3.14 10.37 -8.50
N ASP A 66 2.19 10.12 -9.41
CA ASP A 66 1.43 8.87 -9.47
C ASP A 66 2.33 7.63 -9.60
N ARG A 67 3.23 7.65 -10.58
CA ARG A 67 4.16 6.54 -10.80
C ARG A 67 5.10 6.33 -9.59
N ALA A 68 5.57 7.42 -9.00
CA ALA A 68 6.49 7.34 -7.87
C ALA A 68 5.78 6.77 -6.61
N LEU A 69 4.51 7.12 -6.37
CA LEU A 69 3.70 6.56 -5.31
C LEU A 69 3.39 5.07 -5.54
N MET A 70 3.10 4.68 -6.78
CA MET A 70 2.96 3.25 -7.13
C MET A 70 4.26 2.49 -6.88
N MET A 71 5.42 3.03 -7.30
CA MET A 71 6.73 2.42 -7.02
C MET A 71 7.02 2.32 -5.51
N MET A 72 6.56 3.27 -4.71
CA MET A 72 6.63 3.18 -3.25
C MET A 72 5.84 1.97 -2.73
N GLY A 73 4.63 1.75 -3.23
CA GLY A 73 3.82 0.58 -2.90
C GLY A 73 4.48 -0.74 -3.32
N GLU A 74 5.04 -0.81 -4.52
CA GLU A 74 5.80 -1.98 -5.00
C GLU A 74 6.99 -2.31 -4.10
N ARG A 75 7.72 -1.29 -3.64
CA ARG A 75 8.81 -1.46 -2.67
C ARG A 75 8.29 -1.97 -1.34
N GLY A 76 7.19 -1.41 -0.84
CA GLY A 76 6.53 -1.85 0.39
C GLY A 76 6.20 -3.35 0.35
N ALA A 77 5.62 -3.84 -0.75
CA ALA A 77 5.36 -5.25 -0.95
C ALA A 77 6.64 -6.10 -0.83
N ARG A 78 7.74 -5.67 -1.47
CA ARG A 78 9.04 -6.36 -1.40
C ARG A 78 9.66 -6.30 -0.01
N SER A 79 9.62 -5.15 0.67
CA SER A 79 10.15 -5.00 2.03
C SER A 79 9.43 -5.93 3.01
N GLN A 80 8.13 -6.08 2.85
CA GLN A 80 7.32 -6.94 3.70
C GLN A 80 7.55 -8.44 3.47
N THR A 81 8.09 -8.86 2.29
CA THR A 81 8.46 -10.26 2.09
C THR A 81 9.57 -10.74 3.02
N VAL A 82 10.39 -9.85 3.56
CA VAL A 82 11.41 -10.20 4.56
C VAL A 82 10.77 -10.67 5.86
N VAL A 83 9.62 -10.11 6.23
CA VAL A 83 8.91 -10.41 7.49
C VAL A 83 7.82 -11.47 7.26
N TYR A 84 7.15 -11.43 6.12
CA TYR A 84 5.95 -12.20 5.83
C TYR A 84 6.10 -13.09 4.57
N GLY A 85 7.33 -13.44 4.18
CA GLY A 85 7.63 -14.09 2.91
C GLY A 85 6.80 -15.36 2.62
N ASP A 86 6.60 -16.20 3.62
CA ASP A 86 5.82 -17.44 3.49
C ASP A 86 4.30 -17.18 3.31
N LEU A 87 3.82 -16.00 3.74
CA LEU A 87 2.43 -15.60 3.57
C LEU A 87 2.17 -14.92 2.21
N ILE A 88 3.22 -14.32 1.63
CA ILE A 88 3.12 -13.58 0.36
C ILE A 88 3.38 -14.48 -0.85
N ARG A 89 4.13 -15.58 -0.69
CA ARG A 89 4.53 -16.50 -1.77
C ARG A 89 3.65 -17.76 -1.81
N GLY A 90 3.42 -18.27 -3.01
CA GLY A 90 2.79 -19.56 -3.27
C GLY A 90 1.40 -19.48 -3.91
N GLU A 91 0.87 -20.62 -4.34
CA GLU A 91 -0.40 -20.73 -5.09
C GLU A 91 -1.63 -20.20 -4.36
N GLN A 92 -1.61 -20.14 -3.03
CA GLN A 92 -2.66 -19.54 -2.21
C GLN A 92 -2.36 -18.09 -1.82
N SER A 93 -1.34 -17.46 -2.43
CA SER A 93 -0.84 -16.14 -2.05
C SER A 93 -1.92 -15.05 -2.13
N ASN A 94 -2.82 -15.10 -3.10
CA ASN A 94 -3.84 -14.06 -3.28
C ASN A 94 -4.73 -13.92 -2.03
N SER A 95 -5.28 -15.01 -1.49
CA SER A 95 -6.11 -14.95 -0.28
C SER A 95 -5.27 -14.66 0.98
N ARG A 96 -4.03 -15.17 1.04
CA ARG A 96 -3.14 -14.98 2.20
C ARG A 96 -2.52 -13.58 2.22
N THR A 97 -2.14 -13.04 1.07
CA THR A 97 -1.58 -11.67 0.98
C THR A 97 -2.59 -10.64 1.48
N PHE A 98 -3.86 -10.85 1.20
CA PHE A 98 -4.90 -9.95 1.69
C PHE A 98 -5.28 -10.23 3.15
N ALA A 99 -5.09 -11.45 3.65
CA ALA A 99 -5.17 -11.74 5.08
C ALA A 99 -4.09 -10.98 5.90
N LEU A 100 -2.97 -10.59 5.28
CA LEU A 100 -1.98 -9.71 5.91
C LEU A 100 -2.54 -8.34 6.27
N TRP A 101 -3.57 -7.85 5.58
CA TRP A 101 -4.20 -6.59 5.91
C TRP A 101 -4.58 -6.53 7.40
N SER A 102 -5.31 -7.52 7.87
CA SER A 102 -5.75 -7.59 9.27
C SER A 102 -4.61 -7.76 10.29
N THR A 103 -3.42 -8.15 9.84
CA THR A 103 -2.23 -8.16 10.72
C THR A 103 -1.57 -6.81 10.82
N GLN A 104 -1.80 -5.91 9.89
CA GLN A 104 -1.16 -4.61 9.77
C GLN A 104 -2.12 -3.43 10.01
N HIS A 105 -3.41 -3.64 9.87
CA HIS A 105 -4.47 -2.65 10.06
C HIS A 105 -5.54 -3.23 10.97
N ASP A 106 -6.06 -2.43 11.90
CA ASP A 106 -7.14 -2.82 12.78
C ASP A 106 -8.53 -2.38 12.27
N THR A 107 -8.56 -1.69 11.11
CA THR A 107 -9.78 -1.34 10.38
C THR A 107 -9.70 -1.75 8.92
N GLY A 108 -10.85 -1.81 8.29
CA GLY A 108 -10.98 -2.25 6.91
C GLY A 108 -10.72 -3.75 6.73
N GLU A 109 -11.12 -4.24 5.60
CA GLU A 109 -10.89 -5.62 5.17
C GLU A 109 -10.49 -5.62 3.71
N MET A 110 -9.38 -6.27 3.38
CA MET A 110 -8.98 -6.48 2.00
C MET A 110 -9.47 -7.84 1.52
N ARG A 111 -10.19 -7.84 0.41
CA ARG A 111 -10.75 -9.04 -0.23
C ARG A 111 -10.20 -9.19 -1.63
N SER A 112 -10.07 -10.43 -2.10
CA SER A 112 -9.72 -10.72 -3.48
C SER A 112 -10.67 -11.75 -4.07
N GLN A 113 -10.98 -11.58 -5.37
CA GLN A 113 -11.82 -12.49 -6.13
C GLN A 113 -11.21 -12.67 -7.52
N MET A 114 -10.93 -13.92 -7.89
CA MET A 114 -10.55 -14.24 -9.27
C MET A 114 -11.74 -13.99 -10.19
N GLU A 115 -11.57 -13.13 -11.19
CA GLU A 115 -12.55 -12.87 -12.25
C GLU A 115 -12.28 -13.76 -13.49
N ALA A 116 -11.02 -14.17 -13.68
CA ALA A 116 -10.54 -15.08 -14.74
C ALA A 116 -9.19 -15.68 -14.32
N PRO A 117 -8.66 -16.71 -15.00
CA PRO A 117 -7.36 -17.32 -14.68
C PRO A 117 -6.19 -16.32 -14.60
N ASN A 118 -6.29 -15.20 -15.31
CA ASN A 118 -5.28 -14.15 -15.38
C ASN A 118 -5.81 -12.77 -14.93
N ARG A 119 -6.83 -12.75 -14.06
CA ARG A 119 -7.45 -11.52 -13.60
C ARG A 119 -8.00 -11.67 -12.20
N VAL A 120 -7.63 -10.77 -11.31
CA VAL A 120 -8.12 -10.72 -9.94
C VAL A 120 -8.68 -9.33 -9.65
N ARG A 121 -9.82 -9.29 -8.99
CA ARG A 121 -10.35 -8.07 -8.35
C ARG A 121 -9.89 -8.04 -6.91
N VAL A 122 -9.40 -6.89 -6.47
CA VAL A 122 -9.02 -6.60 -5.09
C VAL A 122 -9.91 -5.47 -4.59
N GLU A 123 -10.46 -5.65 -3.40
CA GLU A 123 -11.37 -4.69 -2.78
C GLU A 123 -10.89 -4.35 -1.36
N LEU A 124 -10.97 -3.08 -1.00
CA LEU A 124 -10.79 -2.60 0.36
C LEU A 124 -12.13 -2.04 0.85
N VAL A 125 -12.75 -2.73 1.81
CA VAL A 125 -14.04 -2.39 2.38
C VAL A 125 -13.88 -1.88 3.81
N ASN A 126 -14.79 -1.01 4.26
CA ASN A 126 -14.85 -0.49 5.64
C ASN A 126 -13.55 0.18 6.12
N PHE A 127 -12.76 0.75 5.21
CA PHE A 127 -11.56 1.53 5.51
C PHE A 127 -11.89 3.03 5.37
N GLU A 128 -11.78 3.78 6.46
CA GLU A 128 -12.24 5.17 6.51
C GLU A 128 -11.18 6.16 6.02
N GLU A 129 -9.92 5.91 6.34
CA GLU A 129 -8.80 6.80 6.07
C GLU A 129 -8.29 6.69 4.62
N THR A 130 -9.07 7.24 3.68
CA THR A 130 -8.77 7.12 2.24
C THR A 130 -8.24 8.42 1.68
N SER A 131 -7.15 8.36 0.90
CA SER A 131 -6.67 9.44 0.05
C SER A 131 -6.32 8.94 -1.35
N ARG A 132 -6.17 9.89 -2.29
CA ARG A 132 -5.71 9.56 -3.65
C ARG A 132 -4.31 8.92 -3.61
N GLU A 133 -3.42 9.51 -2.83
CA GLU A 133 -2.03 9.08 -2.66
C GLU A 133 -1.97 7.67 -2.07
N PHE A 134 -2.73 7.42 -1.01
CA PHE A 134 -2.86 6.10 -0.40
C PHE A 134 -3.36 5.06 -1.41
N CYS A 135 -4.38 5.39 -2.21
CA CYS A 135 -4.89 4.50 -3.25
C CYS A 135 -3.85 4.17 -4.32
N LEU A 136 -2.94 5.10 -4.66
CA LEU A 136 -1.85 4.85 -5.59
C LEU A 136 -0.78 3.94 -4.99
N VAL A 137 -0.39 4.18 -3.74
CA VAL A 137 0.53 3.29 -3.00
C VAL A 137 -0.03 1.88 -2.91
N LEU A 138 -1.32 1.76 -2.60
CA LEU A 138 -1.97 0.44 -2.51
C LEU A 138 -2.06 -0.26 -3.87
N GLY A 139 -2.34 0.47 -4.96
CA GLY A 139 -2.26 -0.07 -6.32
C GLY A 139 -0.87 -0.61 -6.67
N GLY A 140 0.17 0.13 -6.28
CA GLY A 140 1.56 -0.32 -6.41
C GLY A 140 1.87 -1.54 -5.54
N TYR A 141 1.37 -1.60 -4.32
CA TYR A 141 1.51 -2.78 -3.46
C TYR A 141 0.92 -4.05 -4.09
N ILE A 142 -0.26 -3.93 -4.71
CA ILE A 142 -0.89 -5.02 -5.47
C ILE A 142 0.01 -5.46 -6.64
N ALA A 143 0.55 -4.50 -7.42
CA ALA A 143 1.47 -4.80 -8.51
C ALA A 143 2.76 -5.48 -8.03
N GLY A 144 3.34 -4.99 -6.92
CA GLY A 144 4.51 -5.59 -6.29
C GLY A 144 4.26 -7.02 -5.82
N THR A 145 3.07 -7.30 -5.28
CA THR A 145 2.67 -8.65 -4.87
C THR A 145 2.59 -9.61 -6.07
N LEU A 146 2.04 -9.16 -7.22
CA LEU A 146 2.06 -9.95 -8.45
C LEU A 146 3.50 -10.28 -8.88
N ALA A 147 4.37 -9.28 -8.90
CA ALA A 147 5.77 -9.44 -9.31
C ALA A 147 6.55 -10.41 -8.41
N ILE A 148 6.31 -10.40 -7.08
CA ILE A 148 6.89 -11.33 -6.12
C ILE A 148 6.46 -12.77 -6.41
N ASN A 149 5.26 -12.96 -6.97
CA ASN A 149 4.72 -14.27 -7.37
C ASN A 149 5.03 -14.62 -8.84
N GLY A 150 5.99 -13.96 -9.47
CA GLY A 150 6.48 -14.27 -10.82
C GLY A 150 5.68 -13.63 -11.96
N ILE A 151 4.65 -12.84 -11.66
CA ILE A 151 3.84 -12.14 -12.66
C ILE A 151 4.47 -10.75 -12.91
N THR A 152 5.36 -10.67 -13.89
CA THR A 152 6.15 -9.45 -14.17
C THR A 152 5.50 -8.51 -15.19
N ASP A 153 4.53 -9.00 -15.96
CA ASP A 153 3.75 -8.25 -16.96
C ASP A 153 2.38 -7.79 -16.42
N GLY A 154 2.17 -7.91 -15.12
CA GLY A 154 0.92 -7.54 -14.47
C GLY A 154 0.62 -6.05 -14.57
N SER A 155 -0.63 -5.71 -14.83
CA SER A 155 -1.17 -4.35 -14.79
C SER A 155 -2.22 -4.21 -13.70
N VAL A 156 -2.28 -3.05 -13.05
CA VAL A 156 -3.25 -2.75 -11.99
C VAL A 156 -4.04 -1.50 -12.36
N GLN A 157 -5.35 -1.62 -12.43
CA GLN A 157 -6.29 -0.54 -12.73
C GLN A 157 -7.22 -0.29 -11.54
N LYS A 158 -7.37 0.98 -11.15
CA LYS A 158 -8.39 1.39 -10.18
C LYS A 158 -9.78 1.32 -10.83
N LEU A 159 -10.74 0.65 -10.17
CA LEU A 159 -12.11 0.48 -10.67
C LEU A 159 -13.12 1.34 -9.93
N ALA A 160 -13.02 1.42 -8.59
CA ALA A 160 -13.91 2.17 -7.72
C ALA A 160 -13.13 2.85 -6.61
N CYS A 161 -13.62 3.97 -6.12
CA CYS A 161 -12.99 4.73 -5.05
C CYS A 161 -14.01 5.45 -4.18
N ARG A 162 -13.89 5.34 -2.87
CA ARG A 162 -14.70 6.11 -1.93
C ARG A 162 -14.62 7.62 -2.15
N LEU A 163 -13.48 8.11 -2.65
CA LEU A 163 -13.33 9.53 -3.04
C LEU A 163 -14.18 9.92 -4.25
N TRP A 164 -14.65 8.95 -5.04
CA TRP A 164 -15.57 9.17 -6.17
C TRP A 164 -17.04 8.97 -5.80
N GLY A 165 -17.31 8.65 -4.52
CA GLY A 165 -18.65 8.34 -4.02
C GLY A 165 -19.02 6.86 -4.05
N ASP A 166 -18.08 5.97 -4.43
CA ASP A 166 -18.30 4.53 -4.38
C ASP A 166 -18.31 4.01 -2.92
N PRO A 167 -19.00 2.89 -2.62
CA PRO A 167 -19.06 2.34 -1.28
C PRO A 167 -17.73 1.75 -0.76
N LEU A 168 -16.81 1.44 -1.68
CA LEU A 168 -15.51 0.82 -1.39
C LEU A 168 -14.44 1.29 -2.38
N CYS A 169 -13.18 0.93 -2.09
CA CYS A 169 -12.09 1.06 -3.05
C CYS A 169 -11.82 -0.28 -3.70
N SER A 170 -11.67 -0.33 -5.05
CA SER A 170 -11.32 -1.58 -5.73
C SER A 170 -10.34 -1.37 -6.87
N TRP A 171 -9.58 -2.43 -7.14
CA TRP A 171 -8.61 -2.51 -8.23
C TRP A 171 -8.81 -3.82 -8.99
N ARG A 172 -8.46 -3.81 -10.24
CA ARG A 172 -8.31 -5.00 -11.07
C ARG A 172 -6.86 -5.18 -11.42
N ALA A 173 -6.31 -6.33 -11.10
CA ALA A 173 -5.02 -6.76 -11.57
C ALA A 173 -5.21 -7.78 -12.70
N SER A 174 -4.47 -7.63 -13.79
CA SER A 174 -4.54 -8.50 -14.98
C SER A 174 -3.14 -8.75 -15.50
N TRP A 175 -2.89 -9.93 -16.06
CA TRP A 175 -1.61 -10.35 -16.64
C TRP A 175 -1.85 -11.26 -17.84
N SER A 176 -0.79 -11.51 -18.63
CA SER A 176 -0.87 -12.46 -19.74
C SER A 176 -1.16 -13.87 -19.20
N PRO A 177 -1.98 -14.69 -19.91
CA PRO A 177 -2.12 -16.10 -19.54
C PRO A 177 -0.74 -16.75 -19.47
N LEU A 178 -0.51 -17.53 -18.40
CA LEU A 178 0.68 -18.37 -18.35
C LEU A 178 0.57 -19.40 -19.46
N ASP A 179 1.54 -19.39 -20.40
CA ASP A 179 1.62 -20.45 -21.42
C ASP A 179 1.69 -21.81 -20.68
N GLU A 180 0.71 -22.67 -20.96
CA GLU A 180 0.77 -24.06 -20.50
C GLU A 180 1.99 -24.72 -21.15
N LYS A 181 3.05 -24.90 -20.36
CA LYS A 181 4.25 -25.64 -20.76
C LYS A 181 4.11 -27.10 -20.43
#